data_91e90cc83ac5293be109a3abae40ed0e
#
_entry.id   91e90cc83ac5293be109a3abae40ed0e
#
_cell.length_a   1.000
_cell.length_b   1.000
_cell.length_c   1.000
_cell.angle_alpha   90.00
_cell.angle_beta   90.00
_cell.angle_gamma   90.00
#
_symmetry.space_group_name_H-M   'P 1'
#
loop_
_entity.id
_entity.type
_entity.pdbx_description
1 polymer ?
#
loop_
_entity_poly.entity_id
_entity_poly.type
_entity_poly.pdbx_seq_one_letter_code
_entity_poly.pdbx_strand_id
1 'polypeptide(L)'
;MRGGIFLAAVISVVTTVSGALAQQWPSRPITVISPYPPGGTNDIVGRLFTDKMAVKLGQPIVVENRPGAAGIVGSLAVSRAAPDGYTLLIANN
;
A
#
# COMPACT_ATOMS: atom_id res chain seq x y z
N MET A 1 -37.11 -36.15 -31.64
CA MET A 1 -38.08 -35.62 -30.75
C MET A 1 -37.67 -35.55 -29.29
N ARG A 2 -36.49 -35.76 -29.00
CA ARG A 2 -36.09 -35.74 -27.62
C ARG A 2 -34.84 -34.97 -27.38
N GLY A 3 -34.33 -34.39 -28.41
CA GLY A 3 -33.07 -33.66 -28.36
C GLY A 3 -33.07 -32.34 -27.62
N GLY A 4 -34.20 -31.76 -27.42
CA GLY A 4 -34.28 -30.45 -26.82
C GLY A 4 -33.97 -30.41 -25.35
N ILE A 5 -33.94 -31.54 -24.74
CA ILE A 5 -33.74 -31.61 -23.29
C ILE A 5 -32.31 -31.36 -22.87
N PHE A 6 -31.39 -31.60 -23.79
CA PHE A 6 -29.97 -31.50 -23.48
C PHE A 6 -29.47 -30.07 -23.40
N LEU A 7 -30.25 -29.18 -23.91
CA LEU A 7 -29.87 -27.79 -23.90
C LEU A 7 -29.91 -27.13 -22.53
N ALA A 8 -30.70 -27.69 -21.69
CA ALA A 8 -30.83 -27.15 -20.36
C ALA A 8 -29.59 -27.35 -19.50
N ALA A 9 -28.79 -28.29 -19.87
CA ALA A 9 -27.64 -28.59 -19.07
C ALA A 9 -26.42 -27.72 -19.40
N VAL A 10 -26.56 -26.96 -20.42
CA VAL A 10 -25.43 -26.10 -20.84
C VAL A 10 -25.25 -24.84 -20.02
N ILE A 11 -26.05 -24.84 -19.13
CA ILE A 11 -26.17 -23.68 -18.51
C ILE A 11 -25.30 -23.48 -17.41
N SER A 12 -24.88 -22.37 -17.34
CA SER A 12 -24.51 -21.70 -16.12
C SER A 12 -23.28 -22.26 -15.48
N VAL A 13 -22.28 -22.41 -16.30
CA VAL A 13 -21.06 -21.86 -15.81
C VAL A 13 -21.28 -20.36 -15.77
N VAL A 14 -22.12 -19.94 -14.88
CA VAL A 14 -21.93 -18.66 -14.29
C VAL A 14 -20.58 -18.81 -13.62
N THR A 15 -19.57 -18.56 -14.38
CA THR A 15 -18.36 -18.08 -13.79
C THR A 15 -18.77 -16.88 -13.00
N THR A 16 -19.12 -17.09 -11.79
CA THR A 16 -18.91 -16.06 -10.82
C THR A 16 -17.43 -15.79 -10.88
N VAL A 17 -17.07 -14.95 -11.79
CA VAL A 17 -15.93 -14.13 -11.58
C VAL A 17 -16.32 -13.32 -10.37
N SER A 18 -16.21 -13.95 -9.22
CA SER A 18 -15.92 -13.20 -8.04
C SER A 18 -14.62 -12.54 -8.40
N GLY A 19 -14.74 -11.40 -9.04
CA GLY A 19 -13.60 -10.56 -9.20
C GLY A 19 -13.04 -10.51 -7.81
N ALA A 20 -11.88 -11.13 -7.62
CA ALA A 20 -11.12 -10.86 -6.45
C ALA A 20 -11.21 -9.36 -6.37
N LEU A 21 -11.94 -8.88 -5.37
CA LEU A 21 -12.02 -7.47 -5.14
C LEU A 21 -10.58 -7.10 -4.94
N ALA A 22 -9.95 -6.70 -6.03
CA ALA A 22 -8.64 -6.12 -5.98
C ALA A 22 -8.80 -4.98 -4.99
N GLN A 23 -8.33 -5.21 -3.78
CA GLN A 23 -8.40 -4.20 -2.76
C GLN A 23 -7.72 -2.99 -3.36
N GLN A 24 -8.51 -1.96 -3.61
CA GLN A 24 -7.95 -0.73 -4.15
C GLN A 24 -6.96 -0.20 -3.15
N TRP A 25 -5.71 -0.19 -3.55
CA TRP A 25 -4.67 0.44 -2.77
C TRP A 25 -4.76 1.98 -2.95
N PRO A 26 -4.66 2.75 -1.84
CA PRO A 26 -4.62 2.30 -0.46
C PRO A 26 -6.02 2.17 0.15
N SER A 27 -6.24 1.11 0.93
CA SER A 27 -7.48 0.87 1.66
C SER A 27 -7.37 1.10 3.17
N ARG A 28 -6.18 1.44 3.64
CA ARG A 28 -5.83 1.68 5.05
C ARG A 28 -4.67 2.65 5.15
N PRO A 29 -4.37 3.19 6.34
CA PRO A 29 -3.26 4.11 6.53
C PRO A 29 -1.91 3.55 6.06
N ILE A 30 -1.11 4.44 5.48
CA ILE A 30 0.24 4.13 5.00
C ILE A 30 1.23 4.64 6.05
N THR A 31 2.25 3.84 6.36
CA THR A 31 3.36 4.25 7.21
C THR A 31 4.56 4.62 6.35
N VAL A 32 5.11 5.77 6.60
CA VAL A 32 6.35 6.24 5.96
C VAL A 32 7.44 6.31 7.01
N ILE A 33 8.47 5.52 6.84
CA ILE A 33 9.62 5.50 7.73
C ILE A 33 10.62 6.56 7.27
N SER A 34 10.97 7.46 8.19
CA SER A 34 12.09 8.38 8.03
C SER A 34 13.27 7.84 8.86
N PRO A 35 14.42 7.54 8.23
CA PRO A 35 15.55 6.96 8.93
C PRO A 35 16.40 7.99 9.68
N TYR A 36 15.87 9.17 9.87
CA TYR A 36 16.58 10.29 10.50
C TYR A 36 15.82 10.82 11.70
N PRO A 37 16.49 11.55 12.62
CA PRO A 37 15.80 12.19 13.73
C PRO A 37 14.74 13.19 13.27
N PRO A 38 13.67 13.39 14.05
CA PRO A 38 12.65 14.38 13.71
C PRO A 38 13.21 15.81 13.75
N GLY A 39 12.62 16.69 12.95
CA GLY A 39 12.90 18.12 12.94
C GLY A 39 13.98 18.58 11.94
N GLY A 40 14.67 17.68 11.27
CA GLY A 40 15.60 18.03 10.20
C GLY A 40 14.90 18.37 8.89
N THR A 41 15.69 18.81 7.91
CA THR A 41 15.18 19.17 6.57
C THR A 41 14.42 18.02 5.92
N ASN A 42 14.95 16.80 6.04
CA ASN A 42 14.31 15.61 5.50
C ASN A 42 12.94 15.35 6.13
N ASP A 43 12.82 15.58 7.42
CA ASP A 43 11.56 15.42 8.15
C ASP A 43 10.53 16.46 7.71
N ILE A 44 10.92 17.72 7.63
CA ILE A 44 10.03 18.82 7.25
C ILE A 44 9.53 18.65 5.81
N VAL A 45 10.42 18.41 4.88
CA VAL A 45 10.07 18.21 3.46
C VAL A 45 9.24 16.94 3.29
N GLY A 46 9.62 15.86 3.97
CA GLY A 46 8.88 14.60 3.92
C GLY A 46 7.45 14.74 4.41
N ARG A 47 7.21 15.47 5.50
CA ARG A 47 5.85 15.72 6.02
C ARG A 47 5.01 16.59 5.09
N LEU A 48 5.60 17.55 4.41
CA LEU A 48 4.91 18.34 3.38
C LEU A 48 4.42 17.45 2.23
N PHE A 49 5.24 16.51 1.78
CA PHE A 49 4.85 15.56 0.73
C PHE A 49 3.78 14.60 1.22
N THR A 50 3.95 14.02 2.39
CA THR A 50 3.00 13.03 2.91
C THR A 50 1.63 13.63 3.20
N ASP A 51 1.56 14.88 3.66
CA ASP A 51 0.29 15.57 3.85
C ASP A 51 -0.48 15.72 2.54
N LYS A 52 0.20 16.10 1.47
CA LYS A 52 -0.41 16.20 0.13
C LYS A 52 -0.77 14.84 -0.45
N MET A 53 0.06 13.85 -0.25
CA MET A 53 -0.23 12.49 -0.69
C MET A 53 -1.45 11.92 0.03
N ALA A 54 -1.59 12.16 1.31
CA ALA A 54 -2.74 11.71 2.09
C ALA A 54 -4.06 12.24 1.52
N VAL A 55 -4.09 13.52 1.16
CA VAL A 55 -5.27 14.12 0.52
C VAL A 55 -5.59 13.45 -0.81
N LYS A 56 -4.59 13.23 -1.64
CA LYS A 56 -4.77 12.63 -2.96
C LYS A 56 -5.14 11.15 -2.92
N LEU A 57 -4.58 10.43 -1.97
CA LEU A 57 -4.79 8.99 -1.83
C LEU A 57 -6.03 8.66 -0.98
N GLY A 58 -6.55 9.62 -0.24
CA GLY A 58 -7.73 9.40 0.60
C GLY A 58 -7.47 8.54 1.84
N GLN A 59 -6.22 8.40 2.26
CA GLN A 59 -5.84 7.66 3.45
C GLN A 59 -4.82 8.45 4.27
N PRO A 60 -4.84 8.36 5.59
CA PRO A 60 -3.81 8.94 6.43
C PRO A 60 -2.44 8.37 6.10
N ILE A 61 -1.43 9.22 6.13
CA ILE A 61 -0.03 8.81 6.04
C ILE A 61 0.66 9.19 7.34
N VAL A 62 1.17 8.19 8.03
CA VAL A 62 1.85 8.36 9.31
C VAL A 62 3.35 8.32 9.07
N VAL A 63 4.04 9.40 9.45
CA VAL A 63 5.50 9.45 9.37
C VAL A 63 6.07 8.98 10.70
N GLU A 64 6.90 7.97 10.65
CA GLU A 64 7.59 7.40 11.81
C GLU A 64 9.10 7.60 11.66
N ASN A 65 9.70 8.28 12.64
CA ASN A 65 11.15 8.47 12.65
C ASN A 65 11.82 7.27 13.33
N ARG A 66 12.70 6.60 12.60
CA ARG A 66 13.53 5.51 13.12
C ARG A 66 14.99 5.78 12.83
N PRO A 67 15.62 6.66 13.62
CA PRO A 67 17.02 6.99 13.44
C PRO A 67 17.93 5.88 13.94
N GLY A 68 19.16 5.92 13.52
CA GLY A 68 20.24 5.04 14.01
C GLY A 68 21.13 4.53 12.89
N ALA A 69 22.39 4.36 13.18
CA ALA A 69 23.41 3.80 12.29
C ALA A 69 23.39 4.47 10.88
N ALA A 70 23.36 5.79 10.83
CA ALA A 70 23.33 6.57 9.58
C ALA A 70 22.19 6.21 8.63
N GLY A 71 21.03 5.88 9.18
CA GLY A 71 19.84 5.53 8.40
C GLY A 71 19.65 4.03 8.16
N ILE A 72 20.58 3.19 8.58
CA ILE A 72 20.48 1.73 8.36
C ILE A 72 19.29 1.13 9.11
N VAL A 73 19.05 1.54 10.35
CA VAL A 73 17.96 1.00 11.17
C VAL A 73 16.60 1.20 10.49
N GLY A 74 16.29 2.41 10.05
CA GLY A 74 15.04 2.72 9.37
C GLY A 74 14.93 2.04 8.02
N SER A 75 16.00 2.00 7.25
CA SER A 75 16.03 1.35 5.94
C SER A 75 15.81 -0.16 6.04
N LEU A 76 16.40 -0.81 7.04
CA LEU A 76 16.17 -2.23 7.30
C LEU A 76 14.71 -2.49 7.70
N ALA A 77 14.10 -1.64 8.51
CA ALA A 77 12.71 -1.78 8.88
C ALA A 77 11.80 -1.82 7.66
N VAL A 78 12.04 -0.96 6.68
CA VAL A 78 11.28 -0.94 5.43
C VAL A 78 11.57 -2.17 4.58
N SER A 79 12.83 -2.58 4.47
CA SER A 79 13.22 -3.75 3.68
C SER A 79 12.62 -5.05 4.19
N ARG A 80 12.32 -5.11 5.47
CA ARG A 80 11.72 -6.28 6.13
C ARG A 80 10.20 -6.23 6.21
N ALA A 81 9.61 -5.11 5.86
CA ALA A 81 8.16 -4.96 5.85
C ALA A 81 7.54 -5.76 4.70
N ALA A 82 6.24 -6.05 4.81
CA ALA A 82 5.51 -6.69 3.74
C ALA A 82 5.54 -5.83 2.48
N PRO A 83 5.78 -6.42 1.29
CA PRO A 83 5.90 -5.68 0.04
C PRO A 83 4.53 -5.33 -0.56
N ASP A 84 3.70 -4.66 0.20
CA ASP A 84 2.31 -4.34 -0.14
C ASP A 84 2.07 -2.84 -0.39
N GLY A 85 3.10 -2.01 -0.28
CA GLY A 85 2.99 -0.57 -0.48
C GLY A 85 2.48 0.21 0.75
N TYR A 86 2.31 -0.43 1.90
CA TYR A 86 1.86 0.23 3.13
C TYR A 86 2.99 0.66 4.06
N THR A 87 4.21 0.33 3.73
CA THR A 87 5.41 0.79 4.42
C THR A 87 6.40 1.34 3.41
N LEU A 88 6.66 2.61 3.49
CA LEU A 88 7.52 3.33 2.55
C LEU A 88 8.69 3.96 3.29
N LEU A 89 9.74 4.28 2.55
CA LEU A 89 10.93 4.95 3.06
C LEU A 89 11.04 6.35 2.47
N ILE A 90 11.32 7.35 3.29
CA ILE A 90 11.81 8.66 2.85
C ILE A 90 13.30 8.69 3.10
N ALA A 91 14.07 8.84 2.05
CA ALA A 91 15.51 8.96 2.14
C ALA A 91 16.03 10.13 1.31
N ASN A 92 17.19 10.62 1.67
CA ASN A 92 17.94 11.58 0.87
C ASN A 92 19.35 11.04 0.60
N ASN A 93 20.00 11.64 -0.35
CA ASN A 93 21.41 11.36 -0.65
C ASN A 93 22.33 12.16 0.27
#